data_517e96995aabbcf7381388e781b070e4
#
_entry.id   517e96995aabbcf7381388e781b070e4
#
_cell.length_a   1.000
_cell.length_b   1.000
_cell.length_c   1.000
_cell.angle_alpha   90.00
_cell.angle_beta   90.00
_cell.angle_gamma   90.00
#
_symmetry.space_group_name_H-M   'P 1'
#
loop_
_entity.id
_entity.type
_entity.pdbx_description
1 polymer ?
#
loop_
_entity_poly.entity_id
_entity_poly.type
_entity_poly.pdbx_seq_one_letter_code
_entity_poly.pdbx_strand_id
1 'polypeptide(L)'
;MKSKYKFLNSQLEIEDISSILNVPFSQLIRHIENPNYTKFNIPKKSGGHREVFAPSHDLMKILHVVNKKLRSTYHMMQPKVVHGFTYKTLKEKFLDIGIKANAKMHVNKKCILNVDIKDFFPSISASGVREIFESPPFNYSRNTATGLALLLCYKGKLPAGAPTSPLISNFYCLKMDSDLLEISKSGNIVYSRYADDLTFSSDDIIEAEFVVKVSEILKVYGFETNRKKLRKALSFQAQYVTGIKVNQTLNLNRIYYRNLRAVLHSIEQVGISTSMLKYKGKKRYFLGDEHKFLSSVRSRIEYLGYIRG
;
A
#
# COMPACT_ATOMS: atom_id res chain seq x y z
N MET A 1 27.18 2.09 -29.32
CA MET A 1 25.94 1.63 -28.69
C MET A 1 24.88 2.69 -28.96
N LYS A 2 23.90 2.43 -29.83
CA LYS A 2 22.80 3.37 -30.08
C LYS A 2 21.90 3.36 -28.86
N SER A 3 21.74 4.53 -28.19
CA SER A 3 20.91 4.73 -27.00
C SER A 3 19.53 4.14 -27.24
N LYS A 4 19.07 3.30 -26.33
CA LYS A 4 17.76 2.66 -26.33
C LYS A 4 16.60 3.66 -26.18
N TYR A 5 16.91 4.92 -25.89
CA TYR A 5 15.97 5.99 -25.54
C TYR A 5 16.08 7.19 -26.47
N LYS A 6 15.77 6.94 -27.75
CA LYS A 6 15.59 7.98 -28.76
C LYS A 6 14.48 9.02 -28.48
N PHE A 7 13.82 8.89 -27.29
CA PHE A 7 12.66 9.69 -26.88
C PHE A 7 13.01 10.91 -26.02
N LEU A 8 14.22 10.96 -25.45
CA LEU A 8 14.71 12.17 -24.78
C LEU A 8 15.46 13.01 -25.79
N ASN A 9 14.72 13.74 -26.58
CA ASN A 9 15.27 14.46 -27.75
C ASN A 9 16.04 15.73 -27.38
N SER A 10 16.09 16.16 -26.12
CA SER A 10 16.90 17.30 -25.74
C SER A 10 17.43 17.19 -24.32
N GLN A 11 18.65 17.63 -24.14
CA GLN A 11 19.33 17.83 -22.88
C GLN A 11 18.51 18.75 -21.96
N LEU A 12 17.76 19.72 -22.52
CA LEU A 12 16.89 20.66 -21.84
C LEU A 12 15.79 20.00 -20.99
N GLU A 13 15.23 18.88 -21.41
CA GLU A 13 14.06 18.25 -20.74
C GLU A 13 14.43 17.44 -19.49
N ILE A 14 15.65 16.91 -19.47
CA ILE A 14 16.18 16.25 -18.26
C ILE A 14 16.73 17.31 -17.29
N GLU A 15 17.18 18.44 -17.80
CA GLU A 15 17.56 19.61 -17.00
C GLU A 15 16.34 20.15 -16.23
N ASP A 16 15.13 20.09 -16.81
CA ASP A 16 13.88 20.40 -16.09
C ASP A 16 13.68 19.48 -14.88
N ILE A 17 13.86 18.15 -15.08
CA ILE A 17 13.76 17.18 -13.99
C ILE A 17 14.85 17.41 -12.94
N SER A 18 16.08 17.72 -13.38
CA SER A 18 17.20 18.06 -12.52
C SER A 18 16.86 19.26 -11.62
N SER A 19 16.30 20.30 -12.21
CA SER A 19 15.86 21.51 -11.51
C SER A 19 14.70 21.21 -10.55
N ILE A 20 13.67 20.49 -11.03
CA ILE A 20 12.51 20.09 -10.22
C ILE A 20 12.96 19.28 -9.00
N LEU A 21 13.87 18.32 -9.17
CA LEU A 21 14.31 17.42 -8.11
C LEU A 21 15.47 17.98 -7.29
N ASN A 22 16.18 18.99 -7.79
CA ASN A 22 17.45 19.48 -7.25
C ASN A 22 18.49 18.34 -7.14
N VAL A 23 18.61 17.55 -8.23
CA VAL A 23 19.54 16.43 -8.37
C VAL A 23 20.37 16.65 -9.64
N PRO A 24 21.70 16.49 -9.59
CA PRO A 24 22.54 16.69 -10.77
C PRO A 24 22.10 15.87 -11.98
N PHE A 25 22.07 16.52 -13.13
CA PHE A 25 21.67 15.92 -14.41
C PHE A 25 22.39 14.60 -14.73
N SER A 26 23.73 14.57 -14.52
CA SER A 26 24.53 13.35 -14.74
C SER A 26 24.11 12.15 -13.90
N GLN A 27 23.63 12.41 -12.67
CA GLN A 27 23.12 11.35 -11.82
C GLN A 27 21.75 10.84 -12.30
N LEU A 28 20.87 11.74 -12.74
CA LEU A 28 19.54 11.37 -13.25
C LEU A 28 19.66 10.52 -14.52
N ILE A 29 20.43 10.97 -15.52
CA ILE A 29 20.66 10.23 -16.78
C ILE A 29 21.16 8.83 -16.49
N ARG A 30 22.18 8.69 -15.63
CA ARG A 30 22.75 7.40 -15.28
C ARG A 30 21.68 6.42 -14.76
N HIS A 31 20.77 6.89 -13.94
CA HIS A 31 19.72 6.02 -13.35
C HIS A 31 18.52 5.81 -14.27
N ILE A 32 18.25 6.74 -15.21
CA ILE A 32 17.24 6.57 -16.25
C ILE A 32 17.70 5.53 -17.28
N GLU A 33 18.96 5.61 -17.74
CA GLU A 33 19.50 4.69 -18.74
C GLU A 33 19.82 3.31 -18.18
N ASN A 34 20.37 3.26 -16.95
CA ASN A 34 20.82 2.04 -16.29
C ASN A 34 20.26 1.95 -14.87
N PRO A 35 18.96 1.74 -14.71
CA PRO A 35 18.36 1.61 -13.38
C PRO A 35 18.89 0.35 -12.67
N ASN A 36 19.57 0.54 -11.55
CA ASN A 36 20.17 -0.54 -10.79
C ASN A 36 19.24 -0.99 -9.67
N TYR A 37 18.66 -2.18 -9.84
CA TYR A 37 17.79 -2.87 -8.88
C TYR A 37 18.29 -4.27 -8.58
N THR A 38 18.30 -4.66 -7.31
CA THR A 38 18.53 -6.04 -6.88
C THR A 38 17.18 -6.75 -6.73
N LYS A 39 17.01 -7.86 -7.44
CA LYS A 39 15.82 -8.72 -7.35
C LYS A 39 15.96 -9.71 -6.19
N PHE A 40 14.91 -9.83 -5.38
CA PHE A 40 14.78 -10.90 -4.39
C PHE A 40 13.33 -11.34 -4.25
N ASN A 41 13.12 -12.53 -3.70
CA ASN A 41 11.82 -13.13 -3.53
C ASN A 41 11.43 -13.18 -2.05
N ILE A 42 10.21 -12.70 -1.74
CA ILE A 42 9.63 -12.79 -0.40
C ILE A 42 8.53 -13.86 -0.42
N PRO A 43 8.55 -14.86 0.48
CA PRO A 43 7.51 -15.87 0.53
C PRO A 43 6.16 -15.24 0.91
N LYS A 44 5.09 -15.60 0.18
CA LYS A 44 3.71 -15.20 0.49
C LYS A 44 3.13 -16.14 1.55
N LYS A 45 2.27 -15.62 2.44
CA LYS A 45 1.56 -16.44 3.44
C LYS A 45 0.63 -17.49 2.80
N SER A 46 0.12 -17.21 1.61
CA SER A 46 -0.75 -18.09 0.82
C SER A 46 -0.01 -19.10 -0.07
N GLY A 47 1.30 -19.24 0.10
CA GLY A 47 2.18 -20.00 -0.80
C GLY A 47 2.68 -19.18 -1.99
N GLY A 48 3.80 -19.63 -2.60
CA GLY A 48 4.50 -18.92 -3.66
C GLY A 48 5.35 -17.75 -3.18
N HIS A 49 5.86 -16.96 -4.12
CA HIS A 49 6.78 -15.85 -3.83
C HIS A 49 6.26 -14.54 -4.42
N ARG A 50 6.67 -13.42 -3.81
CA ARG A 50 6.51 -12.07 -4.35
C ARG A 50 7.88 -11.59 -4.79
N GLU A 51 8.02 -11.21 -6.05
CA GLU A 51 9.21 -10.55 -6.54
C GLU A 51 9.27 -9.12 -6.01
N VAL A 52 10.41 -8.74 -5.46
CA VAL A 52 10.69 -7.41 -4.94
C VAL A 52 11.96 -6.90 -5.60
N PHE A 53 11.97 -5.66 -6.00
CA PHE A 53 13.09 -4.99 -6.64
C PHE A 53 13.57 -3.85 -5.74
N ALA A 54 14.68 -4.05 -5.04
CA ALA A 54 15.30 -3.02 -4.22
C ALA A 54 16.19 -2.14 -5.09
N PRO A 55 15.96 -0.81 -5.15
CA PRO A 55 16.86 0.09 -5.84
C PRO A 55 18.22 0.14 -5.14
N SER A 56 19.30 0.40 -5.89
CA SER A 56 20.63 0.66 -5.35
C SER A 56 20.59 1.85 -4.38
N HIS A 57 21.58 1.95 -3.50
CA HIS A 57 21.66 3.00 -2.49
C HIS A 57 21.55 4.41 -3.09
N ASP A 58 22.23 4.67 -4.21
CA ASP A 58 22.21 6.00 -4.84
C ASP A 58 20.86 6.29 -5.51
N LEU A 59 20.28 5.31 -6.21
CA LEU A 59 18.94 5.46 -6.74
C LEU A 59 17.91 5.65 -5.61
N MET A 60 18.05 4.94 -4.51
CA MET A 60 17.19 5.06 -3.32
C MET A 60 17.16 6.51 -2.80
N LYS A 61 18.32 7.19 -2.73
CA LYS A 61 18.39 8.61 -2.31
C LYS A 61 17.57 9.51 -3.23
N ILE A 62 17.71 9.34 -4.54
CA ILE A 62 16.96 10.12 -5.53
C ILE A 62 15.46 9.87 -5.39
N LEU A 63 15.05 8.59 -5.28
CA LEU A 63 13.65 8.24 -5.12
C LEU A 63 13.05 8.79 -3.82
N HIS A 64 13.83 8.90 -2.74
CA HIS A 64 13.39 9.58 -1.52
C HIS A 64 13.18 11.09 -1.73
N VAL A 65 14.04 11.75 -2.51
CA VAL A 65 13.84 13.17 -2.88
C VAL A 65 12.54 13.34 -3.65
N VAL A 66 12.30 12.50 -4.67
CA VAL A 66 11.03 12.51 -5.43
C VAL A 66 9.84 12.32 -4.48
N ASN A 67 9.90 11.32 -3.63
CA ASN A 67 8.82 11.00 -2.68
C ASN A 67 8.52 12.20 -1.76
N LYS A 68 9.56 12.86 -1.23
CA LYS A 68 9.42 14.05 -0.38
C LYS A 68 8.72 15.19 -1.11
N LYS A 69 9.08 15.44 -2.39
CA LYS A 69 8.52 16.54 -3.19
C LYS A 69 7.05 16.28 -3.57
N LEU A 70 6.69 15.04 -3.89
CA LEU A 70 5.34 14.69 -4.31
C LEU A 70 4.34 14.56 -3.16
N ARG A 71 4.81 14.38 -1.92
CA ARG A 71 3.95 14.18 -0.73
C ARG A 71 2.94 15.28 -0.51
N SER A 72 3.38 16.53 -0.56
CA SER A 72 2.50 17.69 -0.33
C SER A 72 1.41 17.78 -1.37
N THR A 73 1.75 17.53 -2.63
CA THR A 73 0.78 17.53 -3.74
C THR A 73 -0.25 16.41 -3.56
N TYR A 74 0.19 15.18 -3.25
CA TYR A 74 -0.75 14.09 -2.99
C TYR A 74 -1.64 14.38 -1.78
N HIS A 75 -1.09 14.92 -0.70
CA HIS A 75 -1.84 15.23 0.51
C HIS A 75 -3.04 16.18 0.24
N MET A 76 -2.87 17.16 -0.65
CA MET A 76 -3.96 18.07 -1.06
C MET A 76 -5.05 17.38 -1.87
N MET A 77 -4.72 16.29 -2.57
CA MET A 77 -5.61 15.55 -3.46
C MET A 77 -6.13 14.24 -2.84
N GLN A 78 -5.61 13.85 -1.68
CA GLN A 78 -5.85 12.55 -1.04
C GLN A 78 -7.34 12.34 -0.76
N PRO A 79 -7.99 11.32 -1.36
CA PRO A 79 -9.39 11.02 -1.08
C PRO A 79 -9.57 10.50 0.36
N LYS A 80 -10.65 10.89 1.02
CA LYS A 80 -10.98 10.45 2.40
C LYS A 80 -11.19 8.93 2.52
N VAL A 81 -11.48 8.27 1.41
CA VAL A 81 -11.69 6.80 1.35
C VAL A 81 -10.40 6.01 1.23
N VAL A 82 -9.25 6.67 1.03
CA VAL A 82 -7.94 6.02 0.89
C VAL A 82 -7.19 6.10 2.22
N HIS A 83 -6.80 4.95 2.75
CA HIS A 83 -6.16 4.81 4.05
C HIS A 83 -4.76 4.19 4.00
N GLY A 84 -4.39 3.54 2.89
CA GLY A 84 -3.04 2.99 2.67
C GLY A 84 -2.11 4.00 2.00
N PHE A 85 -0.85 4.07 2.46
CA PHE A 85 0.18 4.97 1.89
C PHE A 85 -0.21 6.46 1.91
N THR A 86 -0.99 6.84 2.89
CA THR A 86 -1.52 8.19 3.08
C THR A 86 -0.65 8.99 4.04
N TYR A 87 -0.79 10.31 3.98
CA TYR A 87 0.02 11.23 4.75
C TYR A 87 -0.89 12.17 5.55
N LYS A 88 -0.40 12.58 6.73
CA LYS A 88 -0.97 13.66 7.51
C LYS A 88 0.11 14.67 7.87
N THR A 89 -0.26 15.93 7.96
CA THR A 89 0.63 16.98 8.46
C THR A 89 0.65 17.00 9.99
N LEU A 90 1.65 17.67 10.56
CA LEU A 90 1.73 17.86 12.02
C LEU A 90 0.52 18.62 12.59
N LYS A 91 -0.14 19.44 11.76
CA LYS A 91 -1.35 20.21 12.15
C LYS A 91 -2.61 19.33 12.17
N GLU A 92 -2.62 18.21 11.46
CA GLU A 92 -3.78 17.31 11.33
C GLU A 92 -3.71 16.14 12.30
N LYS A 93 -3.49 16.46 13.59
CA LYS A 93 -3.43 15.42 14.64
C LYS A 93 -4.66 14.51 14.68
N PHE A 94 -5.81 15.02 14.26
CA PHE A 94 -7.10 14.32 14.28
C PHE A 94 -7.48 13.64 12.97
N LEU A 95 -6.65 13.74 11.91
CA LEU A 95 -6.91 13.00 10.67
C LEU A 95 -6.78 11.50 10.93
N ASP A 96 -7.89 10.81 10.81
CA ASP A 96 -7.94 9.36 11.03
C ASP A 96 -7.52 8.64 9.74
N ILE A 97 -6.33 8.07 9.72
CA ILE A 97 -5.74 7.35 8.59
C ILE A 97 -5.15 6.02 9.06
N GLY A 98 -4.91 5.12 8.12
CA GLY A 98 -4.30 3.82 8.39
C GLY A 98 -5.30 2.70 8.63
N ILE A 99 -4.84 1.57 9.16
CA ILE A 99 -5.64 0.34 9.24
C ILE A 99 -6.87 0.46 10.16
N LYS A 100 -6.75 1.21 11.28
CA LYS A 100 -7.86 1.39 12.22
C LYS A 100 -8.94 2.27 11.60
N ALA A 101 -8.56 3.38 10.96
CA ALA A 101 -9.46 4.28 10.26
C ALA A 101 -10.21 3.56 9.12
N ASN A 102 -9.48 2.80 8.32
CA ASN A 102 -10.05 1.96 7.27
C ASN A 102 -11.11 1.00 7.83
N ALA A 103 -10.77 0.26 8.88
CA ALA A 103 -11.69 -0.68 9.50
C ALA A 103 -12.91 -0.01 10.13
N LYS A 104 -12.74 1.19 10.73
CA LYS A 104 -13.79 1.94 11.42
C LYS A 104 -14.95 2.31 10.48
N MET A 105 -14.67 2.55 9.20
CA MET A 105 -15.71 2.86 8.20
C MET A 105 -16.70 1.71 7.99
N HIS A 106 -16.30 0.48 8.28
CA HIS A 106 -17.04 -0.74 7.98
C HIS A 106 -17.57 -1.47 9.23
N VAL A 107 -17.57 -0.81 10.39
CA VAL A 107 -18.08 -1.40 11.63
C VAL A 107 -19.59 -1.57 11.55
N ASN A 108 -20.06 -2.72 12.12
CA ASN A 108 -21.48 -3.02 12.29
C ASN A 108 -22.29 -3.02 10.99
N LYS A 109 -21.71 -3.57 9.90
CA LYS A 109 -22.39 -3.69 8.62
C LYS A 109 -22.92 -5.10 8.39
N LYS A 110 -24.09 -5.22 7.73
CA LYS A 110 -24.72 -6.50 7.42
C LYS A 110 -23.88 -7.34 6.46
N CYS A 111 -23.27 -6.69 5.46
CA CYS A 111 -22.46 -7.34 4.44
C CYS A 111 -21.14 -6.60 4.25
N ILE A 112 -20.04 -7.33 4.15
CA ILE A 112 -18.72 -6.83 3.77
C ILE A 112 -18.21 -7.62 2.57
N LEU A 113 -17.72 -6.91 1.56
CA LEU A 113 -17.05 -7.44 0.39
C LEU A 113 -15.61 -6.92 0.36
N ASN A 114 -14.64 -7.83 0.38
CA ASN A 114 -13.23 -7.52 0.19
C ASN A 114 -12.79 -7.97 -1.20
N VAL A 115 -12.15 -7.07 -1.93
CA VAL A 115 -11.60 -7.28 -3.27
C VAL A 115 -10.12 -6.94 -3.25
N ASP A 116 -9.26 -7.89 -3.65
CA ASP A 116 -7.81 -7.72 -3.74
C ASP A 116 -7.41 -7.49 -5.20
N ILE A 117 -6.60 -6.49 -5.46
CA ILE A 117 -6.04 -6.24 -6.80
C ILE A 117 -4.83 -7.15 -7.00
N LYS A 118 -4.85 -7.91 -8.11
CA LYS A 118 -3.75 -8.80 -8.47
C LYS A 118 -2.55 -7.98 -8.95
N ASP A 119 -1.36 -8.32 -8.44
CA ASP A 119 -0.07 -7.75 -8.85
C ASP A 119 -0.08 -6.21 -8.95
N PHE A 120 -0.64 -5.54 -7.92
CA PHE A 120 -1.00 -4.12 -7.87
C PHE A 120 0.08 -3.18 -8.47
N PHE A 121 1.30 -3.16 -7.91
CA PHE A 121 2.37 -2.31 -8.44
C PHE A 121 2.79 -2.69 -9.87
N PRO A 122 3.06 -3.97 -10.18
CA PRO A 122 3.44 -4.35 -11.54
C PRO A 122 2.37 -4.13 -12.62
N SER A 123 1.10 -3.96 -12.24
CA SER A 123 0.01 -3.63 -13.17
C SER A 123 0.06 -2.18 -13.64
N ILE A 124 0.73 -1.30 -12.89
CA ILE A 124 0.89 0.10 -13.27
C ILE A 124 2.08 0.22 -14.24
N SER A 125 1.79 0.57 -15.49
CA SER A 125 2.78 0.72 -16.55
C SER A 125 3.50 2.06 -16.49
N ALA A 126 4.68 2.16 -17.11
CA ALA A 126 5.40 3.42 -17.28
C ALA A 126 4.59 4.47 -18.06
N SER A 127 3.74 4.05 -19.00
CA SER A 127 2.80 4.97 -19.67
C SER A 127 1.78 5.56 -18.71
N GLY A 128 1.21 4.73 -17.82
CA GLY A 128 0.29 5.22 -16.80
C GLY A 128 0.96 6.16 -15.79
N VAL A 129 2.24 5.89 -15.43
CA VAL A 129 3.02 6.82 -14.59
C VAL A 129 3.29 8.14 -15.32
N ARG A 130 3.59 8.11 -16.63
CA ARG A 130 3.76 9.31 -17.45
C ARG A 130 2.48 10.15 -17.45
N GLU A 131 1.31 9.53 -17.66
CA GLU A 131 0.00 10.20 -17.68
C GLU A 131 -0.30 10.94 -16.37
N ILE A 132 0.16 10.46 -15.23
CA ILE A 132 0.05 11.18 -13.95
C ILE A 132 0.72 12.57 -14.07
N PHE A 133 1.93 12.62 -14.64
CA PHE A 133 2.70 13.86 -14.74
C PHE A 133 2.28 14.76 -15.90
N GLU A 134 1.69 14.22 -16.96
CA GLU A 134 1.07 14.98 -18.03
C GLU A 134 -0.26 15.63 -17.60
N SER A 135 -0.90 15.10 -16.55
CA SER A 135 -2.21 15.55 -16.03
C SER A 135 -2.09 16.57 -14.90
N PRO A 136 -3.17 17.34 -14.60
CA PRO A 136 -3.22 18.16 -13.39
C PRO A 136 -2.97 17.34 -12.12
N PRO A 137 -2.26 17.90 -11.14
CA PRO A 137 -1.82 19.31 -11.04
C PRO A 137 -0.44 19.57 -11.65
N PHE A 138 0.22 18.56 -12.23
CA PHE A 138 1.60 18.68 -12.71
C PHE A 138 1.68 19.38 -14.07
N ASN A 139 0.90 18.94 -15.06
CA ASN A 139 0.85 19.45 -16.43
C ASN A 139 2.25 19.58 -17.07
N TYR A 140 3.15 18.61 -16.78
CA TYR A 140 4.48 18.63 -17.35
C TYR A 140 4.45 18.27 -18.85
N SER A 141 5.46 18.71 -19.58
CA SER A 141 5.65 18.28 -20.96
C SER A 141 5.75 16.77 -21.05
N ARG A 142 5.36 16.21 -22.22
CA ARG A 142 5.44 14.75 -22.46
C ARG A 142 6.83 14.19 -22.20
N ASN A 143 7.86 14.95 -22.50
CA ASN A 143 9.24 14.50 -22.36
C ASN A 143 9.69 14.52 -20.90
N THR A 144 9.39 15.58 -20.15
CA THR A 144 9.63 15.66 -18.69
C THR A 144 8.87 14.54 -17.97
N ALA A 145 7.58 14.33 -18.30
CA ALA A 145 6.77 13.25 -17.74
C ALA A 145 7.33 11.86 -18.09
N THR A 146 7.85 11.66 -19.30
CA THR A 146 8.50 10.42 -19.71
C THR A 146 9.79 10.17 -18.92
N GLY A 147 10.63 11.19 -18.74
CA GLY A 147 11.85 11.08 -17.94
C GLY A 147 11.56 10.70 -16.47
N LEU A 148 10.53 11.31 -15.88
CA LEU A 148 10.06 10.93 -14.53
C LEU A 148 9.53 9.50 -14.50
N ALA A 149 8.74 9.08 -15.48
CA ALA A 149 8.23 7.71 -15.55
C ALA A 149 9.36 6.68 -15.69
N LEU A 150 10.39 6.97 -16.47
CA LEU A 150 11.57 6.10 -16.62
C LEU A 150 12.39 6.01 -15.32
N LEU A 151 12.52 7.11 -14.58
CA LEU A 151 13.19 7.15 -13.29
C LEU A 151 12.44 6.33 -12.21
N LEU A 152 11.10 6.35 -12.24
CA LEU A 152 10.24 5.75 -11.23
C LEU A 152 9.87 4.30 -11.52
N CYS A 153 10.01 3.85 -12.77
CA CYS A 153 9.66 2.51 -13.21
C CYS A 153 10.91 1.65 -13.44
N TYR A 154 10.73 0.36 -13.30
CA TYR A 154 11.72 -0.65 -13.65
C TYR A 154 11.13 -1.64 -14.64
N LYS A 155 11.83 -1.88 -15.77
CA LYS A 155 11.33 -2.77 -16.85
C LYS A 155 9.91 -2.39 -17.32
N GLY A 156 9.63 -1.09 -17.44
CA GLY A 156 8.35 -0.56 -17.94
C GLY A 156 7.17 -0.64 -16.97
N LYS A 157 7.40 -0.98 -15.70
CA LYS A 157 6.37 -1.16 -14.67
C LYS A 157 6.79 -0.53 -13.35
N LEU A 158 5.81 -0.18 -12.52
CA LEU A 158 6.08 0.32 -11.16
C LEU A 158 6.64 -0.82 -10.29
N PRO A 159 7.88 -0.70 -9.74
CA PRO A 159 8.52 -1.81 -9.04
C PRO A 159 7.98 -1.99 -7.61
N ALA A 160 7.66 -3.23 -7.23
CA ALA A 160 7.45 -3.55 -5.82
C ALA A 160 8.80 -3.48 -5.08
N GLY A 161 8.93 -2.55 -4.12
CA GLY A 161 10.15 -2.36 -3.31
C GLY A 161 10.80 -0.99 -3.46
N ALA A 162 10.45 -0.19 -4.48
CA ALA A 162 10.88 1.21 -4.54
C ALA A 162 10.09 2.07 -3.55
N PRO A 163 10.73 3.07 -2.90
CA PRO A 163 10.07 3.92 -1.90
C PRO A 163 9.00 4.83 -2.50
N THR A 164 9.04 5.08 -3.81
CA THR A 164 8.08 5.92 -4.54
C THR A 164 6.82 5.16 -4.97
N SER A 165 6.91 3.84 -5.17
CA SER A 165 5.79 3.04 -5.70
C SER A 165 4.49 3.19 -4.92
N PRO A 166 4.48 3.24 -3.57
CA PRO A 166 3.26 3.47 -2.80
C PRO A 166 2.59 4.81 -3.12
N LEU A 167 3.36 5.89 -3.20
CA LEU A 167 2.82 7.22 -3.48
C LEU A 167 2.34 7.35 -4.93
N ILE A 168 3.13 6.86 -5.89
CA ILE A 168 2.78 6.89 -7.31
C ILE A 168 1.52 6.05 -7.58
N SER A 169 1.40 4.89 -6.96
CA SER A 169 0.18 4.07 -7.09
C SER A 169 -1.07 4.79 -6.58
N ASN A 170 -0.95 5.60 -5.53
CA ASN A 170 -2.06 6.40 -5.03
C ASN A 170 -2.45 7.52 -6.01
N PHE A 171 -1.49 8.22 -6.64
CA PHE A 171 -1.80 9.16 -7.72
C PHE A 171 -2.51 8.48 -8.89
N TYR A 172 -2.01 7.31 -9.32
CA TYR A 172 -2.60 6.53 -10.40
C TYR A 172 -4.05 6.15 -10.14
N CYS A 173 -4.37 5.78 -8.89
CA CYS A 173 -5.68 5.33 -8.50
C CYS A 173 -6.72 6.45 -8.24
N LEU A 174 -6.36 7.75 -8.31
CA LEU A 174 -7.28 8.84 -7.97
C LEU A 174 -8.60 8.79 -8.75
N LYS A 175 -8.55 8.59 -10.06
CA LYS A 175 -9.75 8.48 -10.92
C LYS A 175 -10.51 7.18 -10.63
N MET A 176 -9.81 6.07 -10.51
CA MET A 176 -10.39 4.78 -10.14
C MET A 176 -11.15 4.86 -8.81
N ASP A 177 -10.56 5.50 -7.79
CA ASP A 177 -11.21 5.68 -6.49
C ASP A 177 -12.48 6.55 -6.62
N SER A 178 -12.48 7.55 -7.50
CA SER A 178 -13.66 8.39 -7.78
C SER A 178 -14.79 7.57 -8.39
N ASP A 179 -14.50 6.75 -9.42
CA ASP A 179 -15.52 5.93 -10.10
C ASP A 179 -16.07 4.84 -9.17
N LEU A 180 -15.19 4.20 -8.37
CA LEU A 180 -15.61 3.21 -7.37
C LEU A 180 -16.46 3.85 -6.27
N LEU A 181 -16.16 5.08 -5.86
CA LEU A 181 -16.95 5.82 -4.89
C LEU A 181 -18.31 6.19 -5.45
N GLU A 182 -18.41 6.56 -6.73
CA GLU A 182 -19.66 6.92 -7.41
C GLU A 182 -20.63 5.73 -7.45
N ILE A 183 -20.18 4.56 -7.95
CA ILE A 183 -21.04 3.37 -7.97
C ILE A 183 -21.40 2.88 -6.57
N SER A 184 -20.53 3.12 -5.57
CA SER A 184 -20.80 2.74 -4.19
C SER A 184 -21.89 3.63 -3.58
N LYS A 185 -21.86 4.93 -3.81
CA LYS A 185 -22.88 5.87 -3.33
C LYS A 185 -24.26 5.58 -3.91
N SER A 186 -24.36 5.28 -5.21
CA SER A 186 -25.62 4.94 -5.86
C SER A 186 -26.24 3.64 -5.30
N GLY A 187 -25.42 2.72 -4.78
CA GLY A 187 -25.85 1.47 -4.14
C GLY A 187 -25.97 1.54 -2.62
N ASN A 188 -25.84 2.70 -1.97
CA ASN A 188 -25.77 2.86 -0.52
C ASN A 188 -24.69 1.96 0.14
N ILE A 189 -23.53 1.88 -0.53
CA ILE A 189 -22.40 1.06 -0.12
C ILE A 189 -21.27 1.99 0.36
N VAL A 190 -20.66 1.66 1.47
CA VAL A 190 -19.45 2.33 1.96
C VAL A 190 -18.24 1.72 1.26
N TYR A 191 -17.40 2.56 0.67
CA TYR A 191 -16.16 2.17 -0.01
C TYR A 191 -14.93 2.70 0.72
N SER A 192 -13.89 1.88 0.81
CA SER A 192 -12.55 2.32 1.18
C SER A 192 -11.46 1.50 0.49
N ARG A 193 -10.25 2.07 0.40
CA ARG A 193 -9.07 1.40 -0.14
C ARG A 193 -7.88 1.49 0.81
N TYR A 194 -7.23 0.35 1.04
CA TYR A 194 -5.93 0.26 1.70
C TYR A 194 -4.93 -0.42 0.78
N ALA A 195 -4.12 0.36 0.06
CA ALA A 195 -3.19 -0.14 -0.97
C ALA A 195 -3.94 -0.91 -2.09
N ASP A 196 -3.71 -2.22 -2.19
CA ASP A 196 -4.34 -3.17 -3.11
C ASP A 196 -5.64 -3.79 -2.58
N ASP A 197 -5.96 -3.57 -1.29
CA ASP A 197 -7.18 -4.09 -0.67
C ASP A 197 -8.33 -3.06 -0.78
N LEU A 198 -9.37 -3.39 -1.55
CA LEU A 198 -10.63 -2.64 -1.64
C LEU A 198 -11.65 -3.26 -0.69
N THR A 199 -12.34 -2.44 0.07
CA THR A 199 -13.41 -2.89 0.96
C THR A 199 -14.70 -2.15 0.66
N PHE A 200 -15.77 -2.90 0.51
CA PHE A 200 -17.14 -2.41 0.33
C PHE A 200 -18.01 -2.98 1.44
N SER A 201 -18.90 -2.18 2.01
CA SER A 201 -19.83 -2.66 3.03
C SER A 201 -21.18 -1.98 2.95
N SER A 202 -22.23 -2.70 3.32
CA SER A 202 -23.61 -2.19 3.29
C SER A 202 -24.42 -2.78 4.44
N ASP A 203 -25.52 -2.09 4.76
CA ASP A 203 -26.56 -2.59 5.66
C ASP A 203 -27.54 -3.52 4.92
N ASP A 204 -27.33 -3.71 3.61
CA ASP A 204 -28.00 -4.68 2.74
C ASP A 204 -27.01 -5.70 2.17
N ILE A 205 -27.53 -6.70 1.47
CA ILE A 205 -26.69 -7.68 0.77
C ILE A 205 -26.09 -7.01 -0.47
N ILE A 206 -24.78 -7.07 -0.61
CA ILE A 206 -24.10 -6.62 -1.84
C ILE A 206 -24.26 -7.72 -2.88
N GLU A 207 -24.94 -7.42 -3.98
CA GLU A 207 -25.26 -8.38 -5.02
C GLU A 207 -24.08 -8.66 -5.97
N ALA A 208 -24.18 -9.74 -6.75
CA ALA A 208 -23.13 -10.18 -7.67
C ALA A 208 -22.85 -9.15 -8.77
N GLU A 209 -23.90 -8.45 -9.23
CA GLU A 209 -23.83 -7.39 -10.23
C GLU A 209 -22.91 -6.25 -9.81
N PHE A 210 -22.88 -5.92 -8.52
CA PHE A 210 -21.96 -4.91 -7.99
C PHE A 210 -20.49 -5.37 -8.11
N VAL A 211 -20.22 -6.65 -7.84
CA VAL A 211 -18.87 -7.23 -8.02
C VAL A 211 -18.42 -7.17 -9.48
N VAL A 212 -19.35 -7.40 -10.42
CA VAL A 212 -19.07 -7.27 -11.86
C VAL A 212 -18.70 -5.82 -12.19
N LYS A 213 -19.52 -4.84 -11.77
CA LYS A 213 -19.23 -3.40 -11.98
C LYS A 213 -17.87 -2.98 -11.42
N VAL A 214 -17.53 -3.41 -10.20
CA VAL A 214 -16.20 -3.16 -9.61
C VAL A 214 -15.10 -3.75 -10.49
N SER A 215 -15.27 -4.99 -10.98
CA SER A 215 -14.28 -5.64 -11.83
C SER A 215 -14.12 -4.95 -13.19
N GLU A 216 -15.18 -4.40 -13.75
CA GLU A 216 -15.17 -3.63 -15.00
C GLU A 216 -14.42 -2.32 -14.83
N ILE A 217 -14.68 -1.57 -13.74
CA ILE A 217 -13.93 -0.34 -13.43
C ILE A 217 -12.45 -0.67 -13.27
N LEU A 218 -12.09 -1.70 -12.51
CA LEU A 218 -10.69 -2.08 -12.32
C LEU A 218 -10.00 -2.38 -13.66
N LYS A 219 -10.69 -3.05 -14.61
CA LYS A 219 -10.15 -3.33 -15.95
C LYS A 219 -9.89 -2.07 -16.77
N VAL A 220 -10.76 -1.04 -16.68
CA VAL A 220 -10.54 0.26 -17.34
C VAL A 220 -9.21 0.88 -16.92
N TYR A 221 -8.82 0.70 -15.65
CA TYR A 221 -7.55 1.18 -15.11
C TYR A 221 -6.40 0.16 -15.19
N GLY A 222 -6.54 -0.90 -16.00
CA GLY A 222 -5.50 -1.90 -16.21
C GLY A 222 -5.28 -2.87 -15.04
N PHE A 223 -6.22 -2.96 -14.10
CA PHE A 223 -6.16 -3.86 -12.97
C PHE A 223 -7.03 -5.11 -13.16
N GLU A 224 -6.61 -6.19 -12.52
CA GLU A 224 -7.39 -7.43 -12.41
C GLU A 224 -7.74 -7.74 -10.95
N THR A 225 -8.94 -8.25 -10.73
CA THR A 225 -9.35 -8.77 -9.42
C THR A 225 -8.68 -10.11 -9.13
N ASN A 226 -8.20 -10.31 -7.93
CA ASN A 226 -7.75 -11.61 -7.46
C ASN A 226 -8.95 -12.45 -7.00
N ARG A 227 -9.57 -13.20 -7.92
CA ARG A 227 -10.77 -14.02 -7.64
C ARG A 227 -10.60 -14.97 -6.45
N LYS A 228 -9.39 -15.49 -6.21
CA LYS A 228 -9.11 -16.42 -5.09
C LYS A 228 -9.15 -15.73 -3.73
N LYS A 229 -9.01 -14.42 -3.70
CA LYS A 229 -9.03 -13.60 -2.48
C LYS A 229 -10.32 -12.78 -2.32
N LEU A 230 -11.22 -12.84 -3.30
CA LEU A 230 -12.55 -12.23 -3.17
C LEU A 230 -13.28 -12.88 -1.99
N ARG A 231 -13.75 -12.04 -1.05
CA ARG A 231 -14.46 -12.52 0.14
C ARG A 231 -15.70 -11.68 0.38
N LYS A 232 -16.84 -12.32 0.48
CA LYS A 232 -18.10 -11.73 0.95
C LYS A 232 -18.41 -12.34 2.30
N ALA A 233 -18.65 -11.52 3.32
CA ALA A 233 -18.98 -11.98 4.67
C ALA A 233 -20.22 -11.25 5.18
N LEU A 234 -21.19 -12.01 5.68
CA LEU A 234 -22.41 -11.51 6.32
C LEU A 234 -22.20 -11.31 7.82
N SER A 235 -23.08 -10.56 8.48
CA SER A 235 -22.96 -10.18 9.90
C SER A 235 -22.82 -11.34 10.89
N PHE A 236 -23.41 -12.51 10.58
CA PHE A 236 -23.27 -13.74 11.36
C PHE A 236 -21.93 -14.45 11.17
N GLN A 237 -21.16 -14.06 10.17
CA GLN A 237 -19.81 -14.53 9.91
C GLN A 237 -18.77 -13.56 10.48
N ALA A 238 -17.51 -14.00 10.60
CA ALA A 238 -16.43 -13.13 11.01
C ALA A 238 -16.05 -12.16 9.88
N GLN A 239 -16.31 -10.87 10.07
CA GLN A 239 -16.04 -9.79 9.15
C GLN A 239 -14.70 -9.13 9.47
N TYR A 240 -13.81 -9.02 8.48
CA TYR A 240 -12.48 -8.44 8.64
C TYR A 240 -12.20 -7.38 7.58
N VAL A 241 -11.58 -6.28 8.02
CA VAL A 241 -11.05 -5.22 7.15
C VAL A 241 -9.60 -4.95 7.56
N THR A 242 -8.66 -5.07 6.66
CA THR A 242 -7.20 -4.93 6.95
C THR A 242 -6.73 -5.73 8.17
N GLY A 243 -7.33 -6.92 8.39
CA GLY A 243 -7.00 -7.81 9.50
C GLY A 243 -7.68 -7.48 10.84
N ILE A 244 -8.48 -6.42 10.91
CA ILE A 244 -9.25 -6.01 12.09
C ILE A 244 -10.68 -6.54 11.95
N LYS A 245 -11.20 -7.17 13.01
CA LYS A 245 -12.60 -7.62 13.08
C LYS A 245 -13.53 -6.42 13.29
N VAL A 246 -14.62 -6.34 12.48
CA VAL A 246 -15.50 -5.16 12.42
C VAL A 246 -16.99 -5.48 12.64
N ASN A 247 -17.35 -6.67 13.12
CA ASN A 247 -18.76 -7.08 13.29
C ASN A 247 -19.61 -6.09 14.11
N GLN A 248 -19.26 -5.82 15.35
CA GLN A 248 -19.98 -4.87 16.22
C GLN A 248 -19.09 -3.70 16.64
N THR A 249 -17.84 -3.98 16.93
CA THR A 249 -16.81 -3.02 17.32
C THR A 249 -15.49 -3.44 16.68
N LEU A 250 -14.51 -2.52 16.69
CA LEU A 250 -13.15 -2.86 16.27
C LEU A 250 -12.53 -3.85 17.24
N ASN A 251 -12.04 -4.97 16.71
CA ASN A 251 -11.43 -6.01 17.53
C ASN A 251 -10.36 -6.80 16.76
N LEU A 252 -9.54 -7.54 17.47
CA LEU A 252 -8.61 -8.48 16.85
C LEU A 252 -9.21 -9.89 16.82
N ASN A 253 -8.62 -10.78 16.02
CA ASN A 253 -9.09 -12.15 15.94
C ASN A 253 -8.80 -12.92 17.26
N ARG A 254 -9.61 -13.96 17.55
CA ARG A 254 -9.48 -14.76 18.77
C ARG A 254 -8.11 -15.42 18.94
N ILE A 255 -7.44 -15.75 17.84
CA ILE A 255 -6.10 -16.35 17.84
C ILE A 255 -5.07 -15.36 18.38
N TYR A 256 -5.19 -14.07 18.03
CA TYR A 256 -4.30 -13.03 18.56
C TYR A 256 -4.34 -12.96 20.08
N TYR A 257 -5.55 -12.90 20.66
CA TYR A 257 -5.75 -12.89 22.12
C TYR A 257 -5.19 -14.14 22.78
N ARG A 258 -5.53 -15.30 22.24
CA ARG A 258 -5.06 -16.58 22.78
C ARG A 258 -3.54 -16.67 22.80
N ASN A 259 -2.91 -16.25 21.72
CA ASN A 259 -1.44 -16.27 21.61
C ASN A 259 -0.79 -15.25 22.55
N LEU A 260 -1.37 -14.05 22.69
CA LEU A 260 -0.85 -13.04 23.62
C LEU A 260 -0.99 -13.50 25.06
N ARG A 261 -2.16 -14.02 25.46
CA ARG A 261 -2.39 -14.58 26.81
C ARG A 261 -1.41 -15.72 27.12
N ALA A 262 -1.19 -16.64 26.17
CA ALA A 262 -0.28 -17.76 26.36
C ALA A 262 1.17 -17.30 26.62
N VAL A 263 1.61 -16.25 25.93
CA VAL A 263 2.94 -15.68 26.14
C VAL A 263 3.05 -15.00 27.49
N LEU A 264 2.07 -14.19 27.88
CA LEU A 264 2.05 -13.50 29.17
C LEU A 264 2.02 -14.50 30.33
N HIS A 265 1.15 -15.51 30.27
CA HIS A 265 1.08 -16.57 31.27
C HIS A 265 2.38 -17.37 31.35
N SER A 266 3.01 -17.66 30.20
CA SER A 266 4.32 -18.33 30.22
C SER A 266 5.40 -17.49 30.92
N ILE A 267 5.43 -16.16 30.68
CA ILE A 267 6.36 -15.24 31.35
C ILE A 267 6.14 -15.25 32.86
N GLU A 268 4.90 -15.24 33.29
CA GLU A 268 4.51 -15.28 34.72
C GLU A 268 4.93 -16.58 35.40
N GLN A 269 4.72 -17.73 34.74
CA GLN A 269 4.97 -19.07 35.35
C GLN A 269 6.43 -19.51 35.31
N VAL A 270 7.18 -19.23 34.23
CA VAL A 270 8.53 -19.79 34.02
C VAL A 270 9.59 -18.73 33.72
N GLY A 271 9.26 -17.45 33.86
CA GLY A 271 10.17 -16.35 33.62
C GLY A 271 10.40 -16.03 32.13
N ILE A 272 11.10 -14.92 31.88
CA ILE A 272 11.29 -14.35 30.53
C ILE A 272 12.13 -15.24 29.64
N SER A 273 13.33 -15.65 30.13
CA SER A 273 14.28 -16.46 29.37
C SER A 273 13.67 -17.77 28.87
N THR A 274 12.99 -18.50 29.77
CA THR A 274 12.34 -19.77 29.43
C THR A 274 11.19 -19.59 28.47
N SER A 275 10.39 -18.53 28.65
CA SER A 275 9.28 -18.20 27.76
C SER A 275 9.75 -17.81 26.38
N MET A 276 10.85 -17.07 26.26
CA MET A 276 11.48 -16.73 24.99
C MET A 276 11.93 -17.98 24.24
N LEU A 277 12.57 -18.94 24.92
CA LEU A 277 13.00 -20.22 24.35
C LEU A 277 11.83 -21.10 23.89
N LYS A 278 10.72 -21.10 24.63
CA LYS A 278 9.48 -21.84 24.31
C LYS A 278 8.63 -21.15 23.22
N TYR A 279 8.90 -19.87 22.94
CA TYR A 279 8.11 -19.11 21.98
C TYR A 279 8.17 -19.72 20.57
N LYS A 280 7.03 -20.28 20.10
CA LYS A 280 6.90 -20.98 18.81
C LYS A 280 6.92 -20.03 17.59
N GLY A 281 6.96 -18.72 17.79
CA GLY A 281 7.09 -17.72 16.74
C GLY A 281 8.48 -17.70 16.12
N LYS A 282 8.97 -16.55 15.69
CA LYS A 282 10.29 -16.37 15.08
C LYS A 282 11.44 -16.58 16.10
N LYS A 283 11.65 -17.82 16.58
CA LYS A 283 12.67 -18.16 17.59
C LYS A 283 14.06 -17.57 17.29
N ARG A 284 14.49 -17.64 16.01
CA ARG A 284 15.79 -17.09 15.59
C ARG A 284 15.91 -15.56 15.73
N TYR A 285 14.78 -14.85 15.82
CA TYR A 285 14.77 -13.39 15.91
C TYR A 285 15.11 -12.87 17.30
N PHE A 286 14.87 -13.67 18.34
CA PHE A 286 15.07 -13.29 19.74
C PHE A 286 16.28 -13.95 20.40
N LEU A 287 17.08 -14.75 19.67
CA LEU A 287 18.19 -15.54 20.21
C LEU A 287 19.02 -14.75 21.23
N GLY A 288 18.83 -15.06 22.52
CA GLY A 288 19.55 -14.46 23.63
C GLY A 288 19.20 -13.02 23.99
N ASP A 289 18.26 -12.36 23.30
CA ASP A 289 17.89 -10.96 23.52
C ASP A 289 16.49 -10.84 24.17
N GLU A 290 16.46 -10.91 25.50
CA GLU A 290 15.24 -10.77 26.30
C GLU A 290 14.58 -9.39 26.09
N HIS A 291 15.37 -8.34 25.89
CA HIS A 291 14.86 -7.00 25.68
C HIS A 291 14.04 -6.91 24.38
N LYS A 292 14.54 -7.52 23.27
CA LYS A 292 13.78 -7.61 22.02
C LYS A 292 12.50 -8.43 22.19
N PHE A 293 12.57 -9.54 22.93
CA PHE A 293 11.40 -10.36 23.19
C PHE A 293 10.33 -9.58 23.95
N LEU A 294 10.67 -8.93 25.06
CA LEU A 294 9.76 -8.10 25.85
C LEU A 294 9.21 -6.93 25.03
N SER A 295 10.06 -6.24 24.26
CA SER A 295 9.61 -5.16 23.36
C SER A 295 8.58 -5.67 22.34
N SER A 296 8.75 -6.89 21.80
CA SER A 296 7.76 -7.51 20.92
C SER A 296 6.46 -7.83 21.61
N VAL A 297 6.49 -8.29 22.86
CA VAL A 297 5.28 -8.57 23.66
C VAL A 297 4.56 -7.26 23.99
N ARG A 298 5.29 -6.23 24.43
CA ARG A 298 4.77 -4.91 24.71
C ARG A 298 4.08 -4.29 23.49
N SER A 299 4.73 -4.32 22.34
CA SER A 299 4.15 -3.81 21.09
C SER A 299 2.83 -4.50 20.71
N ARG A 300 2.66 -5.78 21.07
CA ARG A 300 1.40 -6.49 20.86
C ARG A 300 0.29 -6.04 21.81
N ILE A 301 0.64 -5.73 23.06
CA ILE A 301 -0.32 -5.18 24.04
C ILE A 301 -0.75 -3.78 23.59
N GLU A 302 0.21 -2.94 23.21
CA GLU A 302 -0.04 -1.58 22.70
C GLU A 302 -0.90 -1.60 21.44
N TYR A 303 -0.62 -2.52 20.50
CA TYR A 303 -1.44 -2.69 19.31
C TYR A 303 -2.88 -3.11 19.64
N LEU A 304 -3.07 -4.01 20.61
CA LEU A 304 -4.39 -4.38 21.08
C LEU A 304 -5.14 -3.18 21.68
N GLY A 305 -4.49 -2.40 22.54
CA GLY A 305 -5.03 -1.17 23.10
C GLY A 305 -5.38 -0.16 22.01
N TYR A 306 -4.47 0.06 21.04
CA TYR A 306 -4.71 0.95 19.90
C TYR A 306 -5.97 0.57 19.10
N ILE A 307 -6.20 -0.71 18.83
CA ILE A 307 -7.37 -1.14 18.06
C ILE A 307 -8.66 -0.99 18.83
N ARG A 308 -8.68 -1.36 20.12
CA ARG A 308 -9.91 -1.32 20.95
C ARG A 308 -10.28 0.07 21.43
N GLY A 309 -9.35 0.99 21.49
CA GLY A 309 -9.53 2.37 21.90
C GLY A 309 -9.34 2.61 23.32
#